data_27fd27c1064bde46c152ef5f078329d1
#
_entry.id   27fd27c1064bde46c152ef5f078329d1
#
_cell.length_a   1.000
_cell.length_b   1.000
_cell.length_c   1.000
_cell.angle_alpha   90.00
_cell.angle_beta   90.00
_cell.angle_gamma   90.00
#
_symmetry.space_group_name_H-M   'P 1'
#
loop_
_entity.id
_entity.type
_entity.pdbx_description
1 polymer ?
#
loop_
_entity_poly.entity_id
_entity_poly.type
_entity_poly.pdbx_seq_one_letter_code
_entity_poly.pdbx_strand_id
1 'polypeptide(L)'
;GLWNIQSGLSGKVPVEISYLTSGLSWRAFYMGTLTPDEKTMRLQGYVRVTNNSGEDYENAQTRLIVGKVHILDEIAQLARQQYPYGRPGMIIDDLSRERGGVAGEELARSSSLAAGFLADLPSKPKEIKKEGLSEYFLYTIEGTETISNGWSKRLPSFEVDEVPVVNLYKYEQARYGNSVMRFLSFKNDEKHKLGQTPIPGGVLKVYRSVNPAGDLSYEGQSSFKYIPVDEDVELNLGEVGNVVVEPKLMDYRTDNYQFDRKGDVSGWDEIRTFAVKVKNTREVPVEVEIKRGFETSYWDLTKSGEFGKYEKVDKDTVKFTLQLEPLSQVEFEYVLTTYHGTRQNQ
;
A
#
# COMPACT_ATOMS: atom_id res chain seq x y z
N GLY A 1 -30.59 8.53 -26.48
CA GLY A 1 -31.52 9.61 -26.10
C GLY A 1 -32.09 10.30 -27.30
N LEU A 2 -33.36 10.71 -27.22
CA LEU A 2 -34.01 11.55 -28.24
C LEU A 2 -33.96 13.00 -27.75
N TRP A 3 -33.42 13.88 -28.59
CA TRP A 3 -33.29 15.31 -28.30
C TRP A 3 -34.24 16.10 -29.20
N ASN A 4 -35.18 16.81 -28.62
CA ASN A 4 -36.01 17.78 -29.35
C ASN A 4 -35.35 19.15 -29.28
N ILE A 5 -34.77 19.58 -30.40
CA ILE A 5 -34.08 20.86 -30.48
C ILE A 5 -34.95 21.81 -31.28
N GLN A 6 -35.31 22.95 -30.69
CA GLN A 6 -35.96 24.06 -31.38
C GLN A 6 -34.96 25.21 -31.50
N SER A 7 -34.64 25.59 -32.75
CA SER A 7 -33.65 26.65 -33.02
C SER A 7 -34.23 27.68 -33.99
N GLY A 8 -34.00 28.94 -33.69
CA GLY A 8 -34.26 30.03 -34.61
C GLY A 8 -33.14 30.28 -35.64
N LEU A 9 -32.05 29.47 -35.59
CA LEU A 9 -30.91 29.59 -36.50
C LEU A 9 -31.02 28.54 -37.61
N SER A 10 -30.75 28.95 -38.84
CA SER A 10 -30.63 28.06 -39.98
C SER A 10 -29.16 27.80 -40.30
N GLY A 11 -28.74 26.52 -40.45
CA GLY A 11 -27.37 26.13 -40.78
C GLY A 11 -26.77 25.14 -39.80
N LYS A 12 -25.45 24.86 -39.93
CA LYS A 12 -24.70 24.01 -39.00
C LYS A 12 -24.30 24.81 -37.76
N VAL A 13 -24.75 24.41 -36.60
CA VAL A 13 -24.43 25.04 -35.31
C VAL A 13 -23.70 24.01 -34.45
N PRO A 14 -22.54 24.35 -33.83
CA PRO A 14 -21.91 23.49 -32.89
C PRO A 14 -22.78 23.35 -31.61
N VAL A 15 -22.97 22.14 -31.17
CA VAL A 15 -23.74 21.82 -29.95
C VAL A 15 -22.85 21.03 -29.03
N GLU A 16 -22.74 21.48 -27.77
CA GLU A 16 -22.07 20.74 -26.70
C GLU A 16 -23.13 20.11 -25.81
N ILE A 17 -22.96 18.85 -25.51
CA ILE A 17 -23.85 18.05 -24.64
C ILE A 17 -23.06 17.50 -23.50
N SER A 18 -23.47 17.82 -22.28
CA SER A 18 -22.92 17.23 -21.05
C SER A 18 -23.95 16.29 -20.42
N TYR A 19 -23.53 15.06 -20.11
CA TYR A 19 -24.40 14.07 -19.47
C TYR A 19 -23.62 13.18 -18.54
N LEU A 20 -24.33 12.58 -17.59
CA LEU A 20 -23.79 11.56 -16.69
C LEU A 20 -24.13 10.17 -17.24
N THR A 21 -23.16 9.28 -17.23
CA THR A 21 -23.33 7.89 -17.62
C THR A 21 -22.75 6.96 -16.57
N SER A 22 -23.23 5.75 -16.52
CA SER A 22 -22.69 4.67 -15.69
C SER A 22 -21.92 3.68 -16.55
N GLY A 23 -21.22 2.74 -15.91
CA GLY A 23 -20.50 1.66 -16.60
C GLY A 23 -19.06 2.00 -17.01
N LEU A 24 -18.57 3.22 -16.73
CA LEU A 24 -17.16 3.56 -16.84
C LEU A 24 -16.49 3.38 -15.47
N SER A 25 -15.35 2.73 -15.47
CA SER A 25 -14.53 2.59 -14.27
C SER A 25 -13.05 2.60 -14.61
N TRP A 26 -12.21 2.94 -13.63
CA TRP A 26 -10.77 2.88 -13.81
C TRP A 26 -10.05 2.40 -12.56
N ARG A 27 -8.83 1.87 -12.76
CA ARG A 27 -7.91 1.46 -11.67
C ARG A 27 -6.49 1.79 -12.04
N ALA A 28 -5.69 2.20 -11.06
CA ALA A 28 -4.26 2.40 -11.22
C ALA A 28 -3.48 1.11 -10.88
N PHE A 29 -2.42 0.89 -11.63
CA PHE A 29 -1.46 -0.18 -11.44
C PHE A 29 -0.06 0.39 -11.58
N TYR A 30 0.86 -0.12 -10.79
CA TYR A 30 2.23 0.35 -10.77
C TYR A 30 3.19 -0.83 -10.92
N MET A 31 4.30 -0.56 -11.57
CA MET A 31 5.41 -1.47 -11.68
C MET A 31 6.66 -0.76 -11.16
N GLY A 32 7.26 -1.30 -10.12
CA GLY A 32 8.52 -0.86 -9.56
C GLY A 32 9.62 -1.83 -9.95
N THR A 33 10.69 -1.36 -10.57
CA THR A 33 11.86 -2.18 -10.88
C THR A 33 13.06 -1.67 -10.09
N LEU A 34 13.46 -2.43 -9.07
CA LEU A 34 14.62 -2.14 -8.25
C LEU A 34 15.91 -2.37 -9.03
N THR A 35 16.91 -1.53 -8.75
CA THR A 35 18.30 -1.77 -9.17
C THR A 35 18.88 -3.01 -8.47
N PRO A 36 19.97 -3.62 -8.97
CA PRO A 36 20.59 -4.77 -8.32
C PRO A 36 21.03 -4.51 -6.86
N ASP A 37 21.42 -3.28 -6.54
CA ASP A 37 21.81 -2.84 -5.20
C ASP A 37 20.61 -2.41 -4.32
N GLU A 38 19.41 -2.42 -4.90
CA GLU A 38 18.12 -2.10 -4.26
C GLU A 38 18.02 -0.69 -3.64
N LYS A 39 18.84 0.25 -4.07
CA LYS A 39 18.85 1.64 -3.56
C LYS A 39 17.93 2.57 -4.32
N THR A 40 17.63 2.23 -5.58
CA THR A 40 16.73 3.00 -6.42
C THR A 40 15.74 2.11 -7.14
N MET A 41 14.64 2.69 -7.56
CA MET A 41 13.55 2.02 -8.26
C MET A 41 13.12 2.85 -9.48
N ARG A 42 12.96 2.21 -10.62
CA ARG A 42 12.16 2.76 -11.72
C ARG A 42 10.69 2.53 -11.42
N LEU A 43 9.91 3.58 -11.34
CA LEU A 43 8.48 3.52 -11.04
C LEU A 43 7.67 3.87 -12.26
N GLN A 44 6.85 2.93 -12.74
CA GLN A 44 5.96 3.10 -13.87
C GLN A 44 4.50 3.00 -13.42
N GLY A 45 3.72 4.01 -13.75
CA GLY A 45 2.28 4.07 -13.47
C GLY A 45 1.47 3.73 -14.73
N TYR A 46 0.39 2.99 -14.54
CA TYR A 46 -0.56 2.63 -15.58
C TYR A 46 -1.98 2.77 -15.06
N VAL A 47 -2.90 3.12 -15.97
CA VAL A 47 -4.32 3.17 -15.68
C VAL A 47 -5.04 2.20 -16.60
N ARG A 48 -5.92 1.38 -16.05
CA ARG A 48 -6.87 0.58 -16.83
C ARG A 48 -8.22 1.25 -16.77
N VAL A 49 -8.72 1.65 -17.91
CA VAL A 49 -10.08 2.16 -18.05
C VAL A 49 -10.95 1.05 -18.63
N THR A 50 -12.09 0.79 -18.01
CA THR A 50 -13.06 -0.24 -18.43
C THR A 50 -14.35 0.45 -18.84
N ASN A 51 -14.87 0.11 -20.01
CA ASN A 51 -16.12 0.65 -20.54
C ASN A 51 -17.18 -0.48 -20.61
N ASN A 52 -18.18 -0.37 -19.76
CA ASN A 52 -19.40 -1.21 -19.76
C ASN A 52 -20.65 -0.30 -19.82
N SER A 53 -20.54 0.86 -20.47
CA SER A 53 -21.62 1.86 -20.52
C SER A 53 -22.72 1.55 -21.54
N GLY A 54 -22.46 0.63 -22.46
CA GLY A 54 -23.35 0.32 -23.58
C GLY A 54 -23.03 1.08 -24.87
N GLU A 55 -22.08 2.03 -24.83
CA GLU A 55 -21.71 2.88 -25.99
C GLU A 55 -20.17 2.85 -26.20
N ASP A 56 -19.74 3.01 -27.43
CA ASP A 56 -18.34 3.17 -27.81
C ASP A 56 -17.94 4.65 -27.68
N TYR A 57 -16.75 4.89 -27.09
CA TYR A 57 -16.15 6.22 -27.00
C TYR A 57 -14.98 6.31 -27.97
N GLU A 58 -15.24 6.84 -29.17
CA GLU A 58 -14.23 7.01 -30.23
C GLU A 58 -13.49 8.33 -30.05
N ASN A 59 -12.15 8.30 -30.20
CA ASN A 59 -11.27 9.46 -30.07
C ASN A 59 -11.55 10.33 -28.84
N ALA A 60 -11.87 9.69 -27.73
CA ALA A 60 -12.22 10.32 -26.48
C ALA A 60 -10.99 10.79 -25.71
N GLN A 61 -10.98 12.04 -25.25
CA GLN A 61 -10.04 12.50 -24.26
C GLN A 61 -10.45 11.94 -22.89
N THR A 62 -9.60 11.12 -22.30
CA THR A 62 -9.87 10.51 -21.01
C THR A 62 -9.33 11.40 -19.88
N ARG A 63 -10.18 11.70 -18.91
CA ARG A 63 -9.82 12.41 -17.67
C ARG A 63 -10.20 11.57 -16.47
N LEU A 64 -9.28 11.45 -15.53
CA LEU A 64 -9.45 10.65 -14.33
C LEU A 64 -9.56 11.56 -13.11
N ILE A 65 -10.56 11.33 -12.30
CA ILE A 65 -10.75 12.08 -11.06
C ILE A 65 -10.27 11.23 -9.89
N VAL A 66 -9.37 11.80 -9.06
CA VAL A 66 -8.81 11.19 -7.85
C VAL A 66 -9.12 12.07 -6.66
N GLY A 67 -9.80 11.54 -5.67
CA GLY A 67 -10.22 12.25 -4.47
C GLY A 67 -11.63 11.86 -4.01
N LYS A 68 -12.13 12.52 -2.98
CA LYS A 68 -13.50 12.34 -2.50
C LYS A 68 -14.43 13.29 -3.25
N VAL A 69 -15.21 12.75 -4.19
CA VAL A 69 -16.26 13.50 -4.89
C VAL A 69 -17.60 13.05 -4.33
N HIS A 70 -18.11 13.73 -3.30
CA HIS A 70 -19.30 13.32 -2.54
C HIS A 70 -20.57 13.13 -3.42
N ILE A 71 -20.71 13.91 -4.48
CA ILE A 71 -21.88 13.82 -5.39
C ILE A 71 -21.82 12.57 -6.27
N LEU A 72 -20.61 12.13 -6.65
CA LEU A 72 -20.44 10.96 -7.52
C LEU A 72 -20.51 9.63 -6.76
N ASP A 73 -20.28 9.61 -5.46
CA ASP A 73 -20.35 8.38 -4.67
C ASP A 73 -21.79 7.83 -4.61
N GLU A 74 -22.81 8.67 -4.45
CA GLU A 74 -24.21 8.24 -4.47
C GLU A 74 -24.65 7.78 -5.87
N ILE A 75 -24.26 8.51 -6.92
CA ILE A 75 -24.56 8.15 -8.31
C ILE A 75 -23.80 6.88 -8.70
N ALA A 76 -22.54 6.71 -8.27
CA ALA A 76 -21.77 5.51 -8.54
C ALA A 76 -22.34 4.28 -7.80
N GLN A 77 -22.92 4.45 -6.61
CA GLN A 77 -23.63 3.37 -5.91
C GLN A 77 -24.92 2.98 -6.61
N LEU A 78 -25.70 3.96 -7.06
CA LEU A 78 -26.91 3.72 -7.87
C LEU A 78 -26.58 3.04 -9.20
N ALA A 79 -25.48 3.43 -9.85
CA ALA A 79 -25.04 2.84 -11.11
C ALA A 79 -24.54 1.39 -10.97
N ARG A 80 -24.10 0.97 -9.78
CA ARG A 80 -23.69 -0.43 -9.49
C ARG A 80 -24.88 -1.35 -9.26
N GLN A 81 -26.06 -0.81 -9.04
CA GLN A 81 -27.27 -1.62 -8.93
C GLN A 81 -27.74 -2.03 -10.33
N GLN A 82 -27.98 -3.31 -10.55
CA GLN A 82 -28.43 -3.84 -11.83
C GLN A 82 -29.72 -3.15 -12.34
N TYR A 83 -30.52 -2.62 -11.41
CA TYR A 83 -31.76 -1.86 -11.66
C TYR A 83 -31.87 -0.70 -10.66
N PRO A 84 -31.18 0.44 -10.88
CA PRO A 84 -31.16 1.55 -9.93
C PRO A 84 -32.55 2.20 -9.69
N TYR A 85 -33.47 2.02 -10.62
CA TYR A 85 -34.86 2.56 -10.56
C TYR A 85 -35.93 1.48 -10.51
N GLY A 86 -35.56 0.22 -10.18
CA GLY A 86 -36.48 -0.93 -10.18
C GLY A 86 -36.76 -1.48 -11.59
N ARG A 87 -37.18 -2.73 -11.67
CA ARG A 87 -37.60 -3.34 -12.94
C ARG A 87 -38.98 -2.78 -13.33
N PRO A 88 -39.19 -2.34 -14.57
CA PRO A 88 -40.53 -1.97 -15.01
C PRO A 88 -41.51 -3.13 -14.79
N GLY A 89 -42.57 -2.90 -13.99
CA GLY A 89 -43.61 -3.89 -13.72
C GLY A 89 -43.45 -4.71 -12.45
N MET A 90 -42.43 -4.52 -11.62
CA MET A 90 -42.32 -5.12 -10.30
C MET A 90 -42.86 -4.22 -9.18
N ILE A 91 -43.73 -4.77 -8.34
CA ILE A 91 -44.23 -4.13 -7.12
C ILE A 91 -43.13 -4.23 -6.05
N ILE A 92 -42.95 -3.19 -5.26
CA ILE A 92 -41.80 -2.98 -4.29
C ILE A 92 -41.67 -4.10 -3.21
N ASP A 93 -42.66 -4.91 -3.02
CA ASP A 93 -42.67 -5.98 -2.01
C ASP A 93 -41.78 -7.21 -2.32
N ASP A 94 -41.32 -7.38 -3.56
CA ASP A 94 -40.52 -8.55 -3.98
C ASP A 94 -38.99 -8.30 -3.84
N LEU A 95 -38.56 -7.07 -3.65
CA LEU A 95 -37.14 -6.68 -3.55
C LEU A 95 -36.47 -7.07 -2.22
N SER A 96 -37.25 -7.44 -1.22
CA SER A 96 -36.71 -7.83 0.11
C SER A 96 -36.28 -9.30 0.21
N ARG A 97 -36.62 -10.14 -0.75
CA ARG A 97 -36.34 -11.60 -0.72
C ARG A 97 -35.09 -12.04 -1.50
N GLU A 98 -34.54 -11.24 -2.38
CA GLU A 98 -33.35 -11.59 -3.20
C GLU A 98 -31.98 -11.19 -2.59
N ARG A 99 -31.93 -10.68 -1.34
CA ARG A 99 -30.67 -10.24 -0.70
C ARG A 99 -29.82 -11.35 -0.05
N GLY A 100 -30.13 -12.59 -0.29
CA GLY A 100 -29.44 -13.73 0.30
C GLY A 100 -28.85 -14.67 -0.74
N GLY A 101 -27.66 -14.38 -1.22
CA GLY A 101 -26.88 -15.35 -1.99
C GLY A 101 -26.40 -14.83 -3.33
N VAL A 102 -25.16 -14.52 -3.41
CA VAL A 102 -24.15 -14.83 -4.42
C VAL A 102 -22.94 -13.88 -4.25
N ALA A 103 -22.05 -14.21 -3.36
CA ALA A 103 -20.73 -13.61 -3.29
C ALA A 103 -19.70 -14.73 -3.16
N GLY A 104 -19.36 -15.40 -4.23
CA GLY A 104 -18.42 -16.51 -4.11
C GLY A 104 -17.73 -17.02 -5.38
N GLU A 105 -18.19 -16.68 -6.55
CA GLU A 105 -17.72 -17.41 -7.75
C GLU A 105 -16.91 -16.60 -8.80
N GLU A 106 -16.73 -15.31 -8.63
CA GLU A 106 -16.05 -14.48 -9.64
C GLU A 106 -14.53 -14.33 -9.47
N LEU A 107 -13.95 -14.80 -8.35
CA LEU A 107 -12.50 -14.67 -8.10
C LEU A 107 -11.62 -15.73 -8.79
N ALA A 108 -12.22 -16.82 -9.28
CA ALA A 108 -11.44 -17.95 -9.80
C ALA A 108 -11.14 -17.91 -11.31
N ARG A 109 -11.74 -16.99 -12.07
CA ARG A 109 -11.58 -16.94 -13.54
C ARG A 109 -10.58 -15.93 -14.07
N SER A 110 -9.98 -15.09 -13.23
CA SER A 110 -9.06 -14.03 -13.69
C SER A 110 -7.59 -14.44 -13.80
N SER A 111 -7.22 -15.65 -13.39
CA SER A 111 -5.80 -16.06 -13.33
C SER A 111 -5.23 -16.73 -14.58
N SER A 112 -6.04 -17.06 -15.58
CA SER A 112 -5.57 -17.83 -16.76
C SER A 112 -5.32 -17.02 -18.05
N LEU A 113 -5.52 -15.70 -18.04
CA LEU A 113 -5.37 -14.85 -19.25
C LEU A 113 -4.14 -13.95 -19.27
N ALA A 114 -3.20 -14.11 -18.32
CA ALA A 114 -2.04 -13.22 -18.18
C ALA A 114 -0.85 -13.54 -19.10
N ALA A 115 -0.92 -14.58 -19.92
CA ALA A 115 0.26 -15.08 -20.66
C ALA A 115 0.36 -14.59 -22.14
N GLY A 116 -0.56 -13.76 -22.63
CA GLY A 116 -0.67 -13.50 -24.08
C GLY A 116 -0.38 -12.08 -24.57
N PHE A 117 -0.07 -11.10 -23.72
CA PHE A 117 -0.03 -9.69 -24.13
C PHE A 117 1.30 -8.98 -23.86
N LEU A 118 2.39 -9.46 -24.46
CA LEU A 118 3.69 -8.77 -24.41
C LEU A 118 4.10 -8.14 -25.76
N ALA A 119 3.21 -8.06 -26.73
CA ALA A 119 3.51 -7.45 -28.03
C ALA A 119 2.66 -6.20 -28.24
N ASP A 120 3.29 -5.05 -28.26
CA ASP A 120 2.89 -3.69 -28.61
C ASP A 120 2.86 -2.71 -27.42
N LEU A 121 4.06 -2.31 -26.98
CA LEU A 121 4.21 -1.15 -26.12
C LEU A 121 4.57 0.07 -27.00
N PRO A 122 3.79 1.17 -26.96
CA PRO A 122 4.22 2.42 -27.58
C PRO A 122 5.46 2.97 -26.87
N SER A 123 6.46 3.36 -27.63
CA SER A 123 7.85 3.68 -27.24
C SER A 123 8.05 5.05 -26.56
N LYS A 124 7.01 5.75 -26.11
CA LYS A 124 7.12 6.99 -25.29
C LYS A 124 6.01 7.05 -24.27
N PRO A 125 6.33 7.39 -23.00
CA PRO A 125 5.32 7.71 -22.00
C PRO A 125 4.53 8.93 -22.46
N LYS A 126 3.19 8.88 -22.32
CA LYS A 126 2.30 10.00 -22.59
C LYS A 126 2.34 10.98 -21.42
N GLU A 127 2.44 12.27 -21.71
CA GLU A 127 2.40 13.31 -20.70
C GLU A 127 0.99 13.45 -20.11
N ILE A 128 0.87 13.50 -18.78
CA ILE A 128 -0.38 13.75 -18.08
C ILE A 128 -0.38 15.18 -17.57
N LYS A 129 -1.30 15.99 -18.05
CA LYS A 129 -1.59 17.29 -17.44
C LYS A 129 -2.43 17.08 -16.19
N LYS A 130 -2.01 17.69 -15.10
CA LYS A 130 -2.59 17.55 -13.78
C LYS A 130 -3.11 18.90 -13.30
N GLU A 131 -4.35 18.95 -12.86
CA GLU A 131 -5.01 20.14 -12.36
C GLU A 131 -5.57 19.84 -10.96
N GLY A 132 -5.15 20.61 -9.94
CA GLY A 132 -5.69 20.51 -8.59
C GLY A 132 -6.99 21.31 -8.49
N LEU A 133 -8.07 20.66 -8.12
CA LEU A 133 -9.33 21.25 -7.75
C LEU A 133 -9.56 20.98 -6.27
N SER A 134 -10.06 21.91 -5.49
CA SER A 134 -9.98 21.99 -4.01
C SER A 134 -10.09 20.70 -3.19
N GLU A 135 -10.76 19.64 -3.67
CA GLU A 135 -10.91 18.35 -2.99
C GLU A 135 -10.53 17.13 -3.83
N TYR A 136 -10.19 17.33 -5.09
CA TYR A 136 -9.82 16.27 -6.02
C TYR A 136 -8.79 16.73 -7.03
N PHE A 137 -8.06 15.78 -7.61
CA PHE A 137 -7.12 16.00 -8.70
C PHE A 137 -7.67 15.43 -9.99
N LEU A 138 -7.54 16.20 -11.06
CA LEU A 138 -7.91 15.81 -12.41
C LEU A 138 -6.64 15.41 -13.17
N TYR A 139 -6.61 14.18 -13.65
CA TYR A 139 -5.52 13.66 -14.48
C TYR A 139 -6.02 13.53 -15.91
N THR A 140 -5.54 14.36 -16.82
CA THR A 140 -5.86 14.29 -18.24
C THR A 140 -4.83 13.42 -18.94
N ILE A 141 -5.26 12.32 -19.54
CA ILE A 141 -4.39 11.46 -20.35
C ILE A 141 -4.15 12.14 -21.68
N GLU A 142 -2.89 12.26 -22.08
CA GLU A 142 -2.51 12.91 -23.33
C GLU A 142 -3.08 12.20 -24.56
N GLY A 143 -3.59 12.99 -25.49
CA GLY A 143 -4.20 12.52 -26.74
C GLY A 143 -5.62 12.00 -26.55
N THR A 144 -6.08 11.29 -27.55
CA THR A 144 -7.41 10.67 -27.58
C THR A 144 -7.28 9.16 -27.73
N GLU A 145 -8.26 8.44 -27.18
CA GLU A 145 -8.29 6.99 -27.18
C GLU A 145 -9.69 6.50 -27.57
N THR A 146 -9.77 5.42 -28.34
CA THR A 146 -11.02 4.72 -28.56
C THR A 146 -11.19 3.62 -27.53
N ILE A 147 -12.29 3.67 -26.77
CA ILE A 147 -12.62 2.71 -25.70
C ILE A 147 -13.97 2.11 -26.03
N SER A 148 -13.96 0.96 -26.70
CA SER A 148 -15.18 0.28 -27.11
C SER A 148 -15.94 -0.32 -25.94
N ASN A 149 -17.26 -0.44 -26.08
CA ASN A 149 -18.11 -1.06 -25.08
C ASN A 149 -17.72 -2.53 -24.82
N GLY A 150 -17.69 -2.92 -23.55
CA GLY A 150 -17.25 -4.24 -23.11
C GLY A 150 -15.72 -4.42 -23.06
N TRP A 151 -14.94 -3.39 -23.37
CA TRP A 151 -13.49 -3.46 -23.41
C TRP A 151 -12.83 -2.71 -22.25
N SER A 152 -11.60 -3.17 -21.94
CA SER A 152 -10.69 -2.47 -21.03
C SER A 152 -9.43 -2.05 -21.78
N LYS A 153 -9.00 -0.81 -21.59
CA LYS A 153 -7.78 -0.28 -22.17
C LYS A 153 -6.77 0.08 -21.10
N ARG A 154 -5.52 -0.34 -21.27
CA ARG A 154 -4.40 0.04 -20.40
C ARG A 154 -3.69 1.22 -21.02
N LEU A 155 -3.55 2.28 -20.25
CA LEU A 155 -2.93 3.54 -20.65
C LEU A 155 -1.72 3.80 -19.74
N PRO A 156 -0.54 4.15 -20.29
CA PRO A 156 0.59 4.61 -19.47
C PRO A 156 0.22 5.93 -18.79
N SER A 157 0.60 6.09 -17.55
CA SER A 157 0.31 7.26 -16.73
C SER A 157 1.55 8.13 -16.53
N PHE A 158 2.58 7.56 -15.93
CA PHE A 158 3.85 8.24 -15.73
C PHE A 158 4.98 7.22 -15.61
N GLU A 159 6.18 7.71 -15.76
CA GLU A 159 7.40 6.95 -15.54
C GLU A 159 8.45 7.84 -14.89
N VAL A 160 9.07 7.33 -13.83
CA VAL A 160 10.13 8.02 -13.10
C VAL A 160 11.26 7.03 -12.89
N ASP A 161 12.45 7.40 -13.35
CA ASP A 161 13.66 6.63 -13.13
C ASP A 161 14.37 7.03 -11.84
N GLU A 162 15.06 6.07 -11.23
CA GLU A 162 15.94 6.27 -10.07
C GLU A 162 15.24 6.93 -8.87
N VAL A 163 14.01 6.51 -8.56
CA VAL A 163 13.35 6.89 -7.30
C VAL A 163 14.15 6.31 -6.14
N PRO A 164 14.74 7.10 -5.24
CA PRO A 164 15.42 6.56 -4.07
C PRO A 164 14.46 5.75 -3.21
N VAL A 165 14.90 4.57 -2.75
CA VAL A 165 14.08 3.69 -1.91
C VAL A 165 14.91 3.09 -0.79
N VAL A 166 14.24 2.74 0.31
CA VAL A 166 14.83 2.00 1.42
C VAL A 166 14.11 0.67 1.57
N ASN A 167 14.87 -0.41 1.61
CA ASN A 167 14.34 -1.72 1.98
C ASN A 167 14.47 -1.91 3.47
N LEU A 168 13.33 -1.92 4.17
CA LEU A 168 13.21 -2.13 5.60
C LEU A 168 12.79 -3.55 5.90
N TYR A 169 13.45 -4.20 6.84
CA TYR A 169 13.09 -5.51 7.35
C TYR A 169 12.57 -5.34 8.77
N LYS A 170 11.27 -5.58 8.98
CA LYS A 170 10.63 -5.32 10.27
C LYS A 170 10.31 -6.62 11.00
N TYR A 171 10.77 -6.71 12.23
CA TYR A 171 10.40 -7.72 13.19
C TYR A 171 9.57 -7.10 14.32
N GLU A 172 8.33 -7.55 14.44
CA GLU A 172 7.39 -7.13 15.48
C GLU A 172 6.56 -8.33 15.90
N GLN A 173 6.96 -8.99 16.99
CA GLN A 173 6.40 -10.28 17.40
C GLN A 173 4.89 -10.22 17.66
N ALA A 174 4.41 -9.14 18.25
CA ALA A 174 2.98 -8.96 18.53
C ALA A 174 2.11 -8.89 17.25
N ARG A 175 2.70 -8.45 16.12
CA ARG A 175 1.99 -8.23 14.87
C ARG A 175 2.22 -9.32 13.83
N TYR A 176 3.44 -9.85 13.74
CA TYR A 176 3.87 -10.77 12.69
C TYR A 176 4.37 -12.12 13.21
N GLY A 177 4.24 -12.37 14.54
CA GLY A 177 4.80 -13.58 15.14
C GLY A 177 6.33 -13.55 15.07
N ASN A 178 6.92 -14.69 14.70
CA ASN A 178 8.38 -14.82 14.57
C ASN A 178 8.90 -14.48 13.16
N SER A 179 8.03 -14.00 12.28
CA SER A 179 8.37 -13.69 10.90
C SER A 179 8.97 -12.28 10.76
N VAL A 180 9.92 -12.15 9.85
CA VAL A 180 10.43 -10.85 9.40
C VAL A 180 9.70 -10.46 8.13
N MET A 181 9.15 -9.23 8.11
CA MET A 181 8.43 -8.69 6.97
C MET A 181 9.30 -7.67 6.23
N ARG A 182 9.32 -7.76 4.89
CA ARG A 182 10.01 -6.79 4.04
C ARG A 182 9.07 -5.65 3.67
N PHE A 183 9.56 -4.44 3.83
CA PHE A 183 8.89 -3.21 3.41
C PHE A 183 9.76 -2.46 2.42
N LEU A 184 9.12 -1.86 1.42
CA LEU A 184 9.74 -0.88 0.55
C LEU A 184 9.26 0.50 0.96
N SER A 185 10.20 1.39 1.31
CA SER A 185 9.89 2.74 1.75
C SER A 185 10.43 3.77 0.77
N PHE A 186 9.64 4.79 0.48
CA PHE A 186 10.00 5.99 -0.27
C PHE A 186 9.08 7.15 0.13
N LYS A 187 9.33 8.35 -0.37
CA LYS A 187 8.48 9.50 -0.11
C LYS A 187 7.96 10.10 -1.41
N ASN A 188 6.72 10.58 -1.41
CA ASN A 188 6.15 11.27 -2.57
C ASN A 188 6.56 12.74 -2.57
N ASP A 189 7.85 13.03 -2.72
CA ASP A 189 8.42 14.38 -2.73
C ASP A 189 9.41 14.60 -3.89
N GLU A 190 9.86 15.83 -4.07
CA GLU A 190 10.80 16.19 -5.13
C GLU A 190 12.18 15.53 -4.97
N LYS A 191 12.62 15.22 -3.74
CA LYS A 191 13.90 14.54 -3.49
C LYS A 191 13.87 13.11 -4.02
N HIS A 192 12.68 12.49 -4.04
CA HIS A 192 12.44 11.19 -4.63
C HIS A 192 12.01 11.28 -6.10
N LYS A 193 12.19 12.45 -6.75
CA LYS A 193 11.76 12.71 -8.13
C LYS A 193 10.26 12.54 -8.37
N LEU A 194 9.50 12.59 -7.30
CA LEU A 194 8.04 12.50 -7.22
C LEU A 194 7.49 13.85 -6.71
N GLY A 195 6.34 13.88 -6.07
CA GLY A 195 5.88 15.05 -5.30
C GLY A 195 5.19 16.15 -6.09
N GLN A 196 5.18 16.11 -7.41
CA GLN A 196 4.44 17.08 -8.21
C GLN A 196 2.93 16.92 -8.04
N THR A 197 2.49 15.70 -7.73
CA THR A 197 1.07 15.37 -7.58
C THR A 197 0.91 14.15 -6.69
N PRO A 198 -0.26 14.01 -6.08
CA PRO A 198 -0.62 12.78 -5.38
C PRO A 198 -0.57 11.56 -6.32
N ILE A 199 -0.31 10.39 -5.75
CA ILE A 199 -0.32 9.12 -6.48
C ILE A 199 -1.65 8.42 -6.20
N PRO A 200 -2.47 8.11 -7.23
CA PRO A 200 -3.72 7.39 -7.06
C PRO A 200 -3.54 6.05 -6.39
N GLY A 201 -4.51 5.63 -5.57
CA GLY A 201 -4.51 4.31 -4.95
C GLY A 201 -4.50 3.19 -6.00
N GLY A 202 -3.74 2.14 -5.74
CA GLY A 202 -3.59 1.04 -6.67
C GLY A 202 -2.75 -0.11 -6.13
N VAL A 203 -2.29 -0.96 -7.04
CA VAL A 203 -1.42 -2.11 -6.74
C VAL A 203 -0.05 -1.86 -7.37
N LEU A 204 0.99 -1.88 -6.55
CA LEU A 204 2.38 -1.89 -7.01
C LEU A 204 2.90 -3.32 -7.01
N LYS A 205 3.42 -3.77 -8.14
CA LYS A 205 4.23 -4.97 -8.28
C LYS A 205 5.70 -4.58 -8.33
N VAL A 206 6.50 -5.19 -7.48
CA VAL A 206 7.93 -4.90 -7.36
C VAL A 206 8.73 -6.03 -7.98
N TYR A 207 9.65 -5.66 -8.83
CA TYR A 207 10.63 -6.53 -9.47
C TYR A 207 12.03 -6.01 -9.16
N ARG A 208 13.03 -6.85 -9.31
CA ARG A 208 14.45 -6.47 -9.21
C ARG A 208 15.16 -6.91 -10.47
N SER A 209 16.00 -6.05 -11.01
CA SER A 209 16.90 -6.43 -12.11
C SER A 209 17.99 -7.35 -11.55
N VAL A 210 18.12 -8.55 -12.12
CA VAL A 210 19.08 -9.57 -11.63
C VAL A 210 20.37 -9.61 -12.45
N ASN A 211 20.34 -9.08 -13.68
CA ASN A 211 21.51 -9.03 -14.54
C ASN A 211 21.44 -7.86 -15.53
N PRO A 212 22.56 -7.53 -16.21
CA PRO A 212 22.59 -6.49 -17.25
C PRO A 212 21.74 -6.79 -18.48
N ALA A 213 21.32 -8.05 -18.70
CA ALA A 213 20.44 -8.45 -19.80
C ALA A 213 18.98 -8.04 -19.56
N GLY A 214 18.63 -7.56 -18.35
CA GLY A 214 17.30 -7.06 -18.02
C GLY A 214 16.34 -8.11 -17.50
N ASP A 215 16.84 -9.29 -17.11
CA ASP A 215 16.01 -10.29 -16.44
C ASP A 215 15.51 -9.77 -15.10
N LEU A 216 14.24 -10.04 -14.81
CA LEU A 216 13.55 -9.53 -13.63
C LEU A 216 13.18 -10.66 -12.67
N SER A 217 13.52 -10.49 -11.40
CA SER A 217 13.00 -11.28 -10.28
C SER A 217 11.78 -10.60 -9.68
N TYR A 218 10.71 -11.34 -9.45
CA TYR A 218 9.54 -10.83 -8.71
C TYR A 218 9.84 -10.79 -7.22
N GLU A 219 9.69 -9.61 -6.62
CA GLU A 219 10.05 -9.36 -5.21
C GLU A 219 8.81 -9.23 -4.30
N GLY A 220 7.63 -9.08 -4.87
CA GLY A 220 6.38 -8.95 -4.12
C GLY A 220 5.41 -7.94 -4.71
N GLN A 221 4.28 -7.77 -4.04
CA GLN A 221 3.29 -6.75 -4.38
C GLN A 221 2.66 -6.16 -3.13
N SER A 222 2.22 -4.92 -3.24
CA SER A 222 1.49 -4.23 -2.19
C SER A 222 0.36 -3.39 -2.78
N SER A 223 -0.76 -3.33 -2.06
CA SER A 223 -1.84 -2.40 -2.38
C SER A 223 -1.73 -1.19 -1.48
N PHE A 224 -1.92 -0.02 -2.05
CA PHE A 224 -1.93 1.21 -1.28
C PHE A 224 -3.13 2.08 -1.64
N LYS A 225 -3.50 2.94 -0.70
CA LYS A 225 -4.49 3.96 -0.90
C LYS A 225 -3.84 5.17 -1.60
N TYR A 226 -4.64 6.19 -1.86
CA TYR A 226 -4.15 7.49 -2.30
C TYR A 226 -2.97 7.99 -1.46
N ILE A 227 -1.89 8.40 -2.10
CA ILE A 227 -0.67 8.93 -1.47
C ILE A 227 -0.60 10.42 -1.76
N PRO A 228 -0.81 11.30 -0.77
CA PRO A 228 -0.61 12.75 -0.91
C PRO A 228 0.80 13.12 -1.30
N VAL A 229 1.00 14.39 -1.70
CA VAL A 229 2.32 15.00 -1.81
C VAL A 229 2.93 15.11 -0.43
N ASP A 230 4.25 14.93 -0.32
CA ASP A 230 5.05 14.93 0.91
C ASP A 230 4.74 13.78 1.91
N GLU A 231 3.98 12.78 1.49
CA GLU A 231 3.65 11.60 2.33
C GLU A 231 4.74 10.53 2.24
N ASP A 232 5.08 9.98 3.41
CA ASP A 232 5.95 8.81 3.52
C ASP A 232 5.18 7.54 3.16
N VAL A 233 5.77 6.69 2.35
CA VAL A 233 5.16 5.47 1.82
C VAL A 233 5.95 4.27 2.33
N GLU A 234 5.25 3.35 3.01
CA GLU A 234 5.79 2.05 3.38
C GLU A 234 4.89 0.94 2.83
N LEU A 235 5.42 0.14 1.93
CA LEU A 235 4.70 -0.92 1.25
C LEU A 235 5.17 -2.29 1.72
N ASN A 236 4.28 -3.04 2.34
CA ASN A 236 4.56 -4.40 2.79
C ASN A 236 4.63 -5.34 1.58
N LEU A 237 5.80 -5.93 1.35
CA LEU A 237 6.06 -6.89 0.27
C LEU A 237 5.91 -8.35 0.70
N GLY A 238 5.65 -8.60 1.99
CA GLY A 238 5.44 -9.93 2.54
C GLY A 238 6.57 -10.44 3.44
N GLU A 239 6.43 -11.68 3.86
CA GLU A 239 7.38 -12.39 4.71
C GLU A 239 8.63 -12.78 3.93
N VAL A 240 9.79 -12.75 4.62
CA VAL A 240 11.09 -13.14 4.06
C VAL A 240 11.83 -14.11 4.99
N GLY A 241 12.57 -15.05 4.39
CA GLY A 241 13.38 -16.03 5.15
C GLY A 241 14.88 -15.74 5.14
N ASN A 242 15.33 -14.73 4.39
CA ASN A 242 16.76 -14.41 4.22
C ASN A 242 17.27 -13.29 5.15
N VAL A 243 16.39 -12.71 5.95
CA VAL A 243 16.73 -11.89 7.12
C VAL A 243 16.05 -12.53 8.33
N VAL A 244 16.82 -12.86 9.36
CA VAL A 244 16.34 -13.63 10.51
C VAL A 244 16.59 -12.84 11.78
N VAL A 245 15.57 -12.77 12.64
CA VAL A 245 15.65 -12.15 13.97
C VAL A 245 15.20 -13.18 15.00
N GLU A 246 16.09 -13.54 15.91
CA GLU A 246 15.85 -14.56 16.94
C GLU A 246 16.08 -13.99 18.34
N PRO A 247 15.06 -13.42 19.00
CA PRO A 247 15.15 -13.08 20.41
C PRO A 247 14.99 -14.33 21.27
N LYS A 248 15.91 -14.52 22.21
CA LYS A 248 15.91 -15.64 23.18
C LYS A 248 15.90 -15.10 24.59
N LEU A 249 15.02 -15.60 25.43
CA LEU A 249 15.04 -15.35 26.86
C LEU A 249 16.16 -16.19 27.46
N MET A 250 17.19 -15.53 28.01
CA MET A 250 18.40 -16.18 28.58
C MET A 250 18.30 -16.33 30.08
N ASP A 251 17.69 -15.36 30.77
CA ASP A 251 17.52 -15.38 32.21
C ASP A 251 16.19 -14.77 32.62
N TYR A 252 15.62 -15.30 33.68
CA TYR A 252 14.38 -14.81 34.29
C TYR A 252 14.52 -14.89 35.81
N ARG A 253 14.32 -13.78 36.49
CA ARG A 253 14.31 -13.71 37.94
C ARG A 253 13.36 -12.64 38.44
N THR A 254 12.96 -12.79 39.69
CA THR A 254 12.17 -11.78 40.41
C THR A 254 12.99 -11.30 41.62
N ASP A 255 12.86 -10.02 41.95
CA ASP A 255 13.63 -9.36 42.99
C ASP A 255 12.85 -8.22 43.66
N ASN A 256 13.44 -7.58 44.66
CA ASN A 256 12.91 -6.39 45.33
C ASN A 256 11.46 -6.53 45.80
N TYR A 257 11.14 -7.68 46.42
CA TYR A 257 9.81 -7.94 46.95
C TYR A 257 9.44 -6.93 48.04
N GLN A 258 8.22 -6.40 47.94
CA GLN A 258 7.56 -5.59 48.96
C GLN A 258 6.41 -6.35 49.57
N PHE A 259 6.17 -6.15 50.84
CA PHE A 259 5.12 -6.84 51.58
C PHE A 259 4.14 -5.82 52.20
N ASP A 260 2.89 -6.17 52.24
CA ASP A 260 1.88 -5.39 52.93
C ASP A 260 1.88 -5.60 54.43
N ARG A 261 0.97 -4.95 55.15
CA ARG A 261 0.89 -5.09 56.64
C ARG A 261 0.49 -6.50 57.12
N LYS A 262 -0.05 -7.33 56.23
CA LYS A 262 -0.44 -8.71 56.51
C LYS A 262 0.67 -9.71 56.19
N GLY A 263 1.76 -9.27 55.59
CA GLY A 263 2.86 -10.09 55.12
C GLY A 263 2.67 -10.69 53.74
N ASP A 264 1.63 -10.25 52.98
CA ASP A 264 1.43 -10.67 51.61
C ASP A 264 2.28 -9.83 50.65
N VAL A 265 2.72 -10.43 49.52
CA VAL A 265 3.52 -9.74 48.50
C VAL A 265 2.65 -8.65 47.87
N SER A 266 3.08 -7.41 48.00
CA SER A 266 2.39 -6.21 47.46
C SER A 266 3.06 -5.64 46.22
N GLY A 267 4.33 -5.97 45.97
CA GLY A 267 5.06 -5.54 44.78
C GLY A 267 6.39 -6.28 44.61
N TRP A 268 6.86 -6.33 43.35
CA TRP A 268 8.18 -6.96 43.04
C TRP A 268 8.68 -6.41 41.70
N ASP A 269 9.94 -6.67 41.41
CA ASP A 269 10.57 -6.45 40.11
C ASP A 269 10.68 -7.78 39.39
N GLU A 270 10.37 -7.80 38.11
CA GLU A 270 10.61 -8.94 37.23
C GLU A 270 11.72 -8.57 36.23
N ILE A 271 12.78 -9.35 36.20
CA ILE A 271 14.00 -9.08 35.45
C ILE A 271 14.15 -10.18 34.40
N ARG A 272 14.15 -9.80 33.13
CA ARG A 272 14.30 -10.71 31.98
C ARG A 272 15.50 -10.29 31.15
N THR A 273 16.43 -11.20 30.89
CA THR A 273 17.56 -10.97 29.98
C THR A 273 17.29 -11.65 28.66
N PHE A 274 17.36 -10.88 27.61
CA PHE A 274 17.17 -11.35 26.23
C PHE A 274 18.46 -11.21 25.44
N ALA A 275 18.87 -12.28 24.73
CA ALA A 275 19.84 -12.22 23.65
C ALA A 275 19.10 -12.18 22.32
N VAL A 276 19.47 -11.24 21.44
CA VAL A 276 18.85 -11.07 20.13
C VAL A 276 19.91 -11.27 19.06
N LYS A 277 19.72 -12.31 18.26
CA LYS A 277 20.55 -12.62 17.13
C LYS A 277 19.88 -12.14 15.84
N VAL A 278 20.59 -11.36 15.03
CA VAL A 278 20.10 -10.83 13.74
C VAL A 278 21.05 -11.27 12.64
N LYS A 279 20.52 -11.89 11.60
CA LYS A 279 21.32 -12.44 10.50
C LYS A 279 20.80 -11.94 9.15
N ASN A 280 21.70 -11.46 8.32
CA ASN A 280 21.48 -11.15 6.92
C ASN A 280 22.17 -12.22 6.05
N THR A 281 21.38 -13.01 5.30
CA THR A 281 21.93 -14.00 4.35
C THR A 281 21.91 -13.51 2.92
N ARG A 282 21.58 -12.24 2.70
CA ARG A 282 21.53 -11.59 1.38
C ARG A 282 22.91 -11.05 1.00
N GLU A 283 23.15 -10.92 -0.29
CA GLU A 283 24.37 -10.33 -0.87
C GLU A 283 24.33 -8.78 -0.89
N VAL A 284 23.28 -8.17 -0.32
CA VAL A 284 23.11 -6.73 -0.22
C VAL A 284 22.96 -6.32 1.25
N PRO A 285 23.38 -5.10 1.64
CA PRO A 285 23.18 -4.61 3.00
C PRO A 285 21.69 -4.43 3.27
N VAL A 286 21.28 -4.57 4.53
CA VAL A 286 19.89 -4.46 4.94
C VAL A 286 19.73 -3.59 6.18
N GLU A 287 18.62 -2.87 6.26
CA GLU A 287 18.18 -2.19 7.47
C GLU A 287 17.10 -3.02 8.17
N VAL A 288 17.32 -3.34 9.44
CA VAL A 288 16.41 -4.17 10.24
C VAL A 288 15.86 -3.36 11.40
N GLU A 289 14.55 -3.21 11.46
CA GLU A 289 13.83 -2.63 12.59
C GLU A 289 13.26 -3.75 13.48
N ILE A 290 13.60 -3.75 14.75
CA ILE A 290 13.10 -4.71 15.74
C ILE A 290 12.28 -3.95 16.76
N LYS A 291 10.96 -4.14 16.75
CA LYS A 291 10.05 -3.58 17.75
C LYS A 291 9.75 -4.59 18.85
N ARG A 292 9.85 -4.14 20.09
CA ARG A 292 9.52 -4.91 21.27
C ARG A 292 8.51 -4.16 22.10
N GLY A 293 7.30 -4.71 22.23
CA GLY A 293 6.26 -4.22 23.12
C GLY A 293 6.34 -4.93 24.49
N PHE A 294 6.04 -4.21 25.54
CA PHE A 294 5.98 -4.70 26.91
C PHE A 294 4.54 -4.59 27.43
N GLU A 295 4.15 -5.52 28.31
CA GLU A 295 2.77 -5.56 28.83
C GLU A 295 2.47 -4.46 29.85
N THR A 296 3.45 -3.67 30.22
CA THR A 296 3.36 -2.60 31.24
C THR A 296 4.10 -1.37 30.77
N SER A 297 3.69 -0.22 31.31
CA SER A 297 4.40 1.06 31.11
C SER A 297 5.43 1.35 32.21
N TYR A 298 5.53 0.48 33.22
CA TYR A 298 6.44 0.58 34.36
C TYR A 298 7.62 -0.37 34.14
N TRP A 299 8.63 0.11 33.42
CA TRP A 299 9.79 -0.68 33.05
C TRP A 299 11.03 0.16 32.83
N ASP A 300 12.18 -0.49 33.00
CA ASP A 300 13.50 -0.01 32.61
C ASP A 300 14.17 -1.01 31.68
N LEU A 301 15.04 -0.51 30.79
CA LEU A 301 15.77 -1.34 29.85
C LEU A 301 17.24 -0.92 29.82
N THR A 302 18.12 -1.88 30.08
CA THR A 302 19.56 -1.76 29.83
C THR A 302 19.95 -2.62 28.65
N LYS A 303 20.94 -2.18 27.88
CA LYS A 303 21.35 -2.80 26.64
C LYS A 303 22.85 -2.85 26.50
N SER A 304 23.35 -3.89 25.81
CA SER A 304 24.78 -4.12 25.55
C SER A 304 24.98 -4.79 24.20
N GLY A 305 26.19 -4.70 23.65
CA GLY A 305 26.50 -5.27 22.35
C GLY A 305 26.13 -4.36 21.18
N GLU A 306 25.98 -4.95 19.98
CA GLU A 306 25.73 -4.23 18.73
C GLU A 306 24.23 -4.02 18.47
N PHE A 307 23.55 -3.27 19.33
CA PHE A 307 22.10 -3.04 19.24
C PHE A 307 21.70 -1.94 18.23
N GLY A 308 22.67 -1.30 17.56
CA GLY A 308 22.41 -0.21 16.60
C GLY A 308 21.82 1.04 17.26
N LYS A 309 20.83 1.66 16.57
CA LYS A 309 20.09 2.80 17.11
C LYS A 309 18.93 2.29 17.96
N TYR A 310 18.81 2.82 19.18
CA TYR A 310 17.70 2.54 20.10
C TYR A 310 16.79 3.77 20.24
N GLU A 311 15.50 3.53 20.26
CA GLU A 311 14.51 4.59 20.49
C GLU A 311 13.30 4.03 21.26
N LYS A 312 12.75 4.82 22.20
CA LYS A 312 11.46 4.57 22.83
C LYS A 312 10.36 5.13 21.92
N VAL A 313 9.56 4.24 21.33
CA VAL A 313 8.54 4.62 20.35
C VAL A 313 7.31 5.21 21.03
N ASP A 314 6.87 4.56 22.12
CA ASP A 314 5.74 4.98 22.94
C ASP A 314 5.92 4.53 24.40
N LYS A 315 4.82 4.50 25.16
CA LYS A 315 4.84 4.23 26.58
C LYS A 315 5.38 2.84 26.96
N ASP A 316 5.12 1.85 26.11
CA ASP A 316 5.44 0.44 26.35
C ASP A 316 6.19 -0.25 25.20
N THR A 317 6.61 0.51 24.18
CA THR A 317 7.27 -0.02 22.99
C THR A 317 8.64 0.61 22.77
N VAL A 318 9.61 -0.22 22.46
CA VAL A 318 10.96 0.18 22.03
C VAL A 318 11.26 -0.33 20.63
N LYS A 319 12.17 0.36 19.93
CA LYS A 319 12.66 0.00 18.61
C LYS A 319 14.18 0.00 18.58
N PHE A 320 14.74 -1.05 18.01
CA PHE A 320 16.15 -1.13 17.62
C PHE A 320 16.23 -1.08 16.11
N THR A 321 17.13 -0.27 15.56
CA THR A 321 17.38 -0.17 14.11
C THR A 321 18.84 -0.52 13.85
N LEU A 322 19.07 -1.60 13.11
CA LEU A 322 20.38 -2.14 12.80
C LEU A 322 20.65 -2.07 11.30
N GLN A 323 21.89 -1.73 10.96
CA GLN A 323 22.41 -1.87 9.61
C GLN A 323 23.28 -3.12 9.55
N LEU A 324 22.94 -4.07 8.69
CA LEU A 324 23.73 -5.29 8.53
C LEU A 324 24.37 -5.31 7.14
N GLU A 325 25.66 -5.58 7.12
CA GLU A 325 26.39 -5.83 5.89
C GLU A 325 25.93 -7.10 5.19
N PRO A 326 26.26 -7.29 3.92
CA PRO A 326 25.97 -8.54 3.21
C PRO A 326 26.54 -9.76 3.96
N LEU A 327 25.77 -10.85 4.00
CA LEU A 327 26.17 -12.13 4.56
C LEU A 327 26.71 -12.04 6.00
N SER A 328 26.19 -11.11 6.79
CA SER A 328 26.65 -10.80 8.15
C SER A 328 25.65 -11.22 9.23
N GLN A 329 26.14 -11.22 10.46
CA GLN A 329 25.37 -11.50 11.66
C GLN A 329 25.84 -10.60 12.78
N VAL A 330 24.88 -10.07 13.56
CA VAL A 330 25.13 -9.33 14.80
C VAL A 330 24.35 -9.96 15.94
N GLU A 331 24.84 -9.73 17.17
CA GLU A 331 24.17 -10.18 18.38
C GLU A 331 24.26 -9.08 19.45
N PHE A 332 23.15 -8.85 20.14
CA PHE A 332 23.09 -7.92 21.26
C PHE A 332 22.20 -8.46 22.37
N GLU A 333 22.37 -7.91 23.56
CA GLU A 333 21.56 -8.26 24.72
C GLU A 333 20.84 -7.05 25.27
N TYR A 334 19.68 -7.27 25.85
CA TYR A 334 19.03 -6.30 26.70
C TYR A 334 18.41 -6.96 27.93
N VAL A 335 18.43 -6.23 29.03
CA VAL A 335 17.78 -6.60 30.27
C VAL A 335 16.57 -5.72 30.45
N LEU A 336 15.40 -6.33 30.52
CA LEU A 336 14.14 -5.69 30.79
C LEU A 336 13.78 -5.91 32.25
N THR A 337 13.63 -4.82 33.00
CA THR A 337 13.06 -4.83 34.35
C THR A 337 11.65 -4.27 34.30
N THR A 338 10.66 -5.04 34.72
CA THR A 338 9.28 -4.58 34.84
C THR A 338 8.87 -4.51 36.30
N TYR A 339 8.17 -3.44 36.66
CA TYR A 339 7.76 -3.16 38.04
C TYR A 339 6.30 -3.57 38.25
N HIS A 340 6.03 -4.28 39.34
CA HIS A 340 4.71 -4.83 39.64
C HIS A 340 4.19 -4.33 41.00
N GLY A 341 2.87 -4.17 41.12
CA GLY A 341 2.21 -3.74 42.36
C GLY A 341 2.72 -2.40 42.88
N THR A 342 3.06 -2.34 44.15
CA THR A 342 3.55 -1.10 44.82
C THR A 342 4.89 -0.59 44.28
N ARG A 343 5.65 -1.44 43.55
CA ARG A 343 6.90 -1.04 42.88
C ARG A 343 6.65 -0.10 41.65
N GLN A 344 5.43 -0.05 41.16
CA GLN A 344 5.06 0.88 40.06
C GLN A 344 5.01 2.36 40.49
N ASN A 345 4.97 2.62 41.80
CA ASN A 345 4.87 3.96 42.38
C ASN A 345 6.22 4.55 42.81
N GLN A 346 7.31 3.84 42.54
CA GLN A 346 8.67 4.28 42.80
C GLN A 346 9.40 4.66 41.53
#